data_0cbacb311e986e3c2d9e0d0d1dc3fd27
#
_entry.id   0cbacb311e986e3c2d9e0d0d1dc3fd27
#
_cell.length_a   1.000
_cell.length_b   1.000
_cell.length_c   1.000
_cell.angle_alpha   90.00
_cell.angle_beta   90.00
_cell.angle_gamma   90.00
#
_symmetry.space_group_name_H-M   'P 1'
#
loop_
_entity.id
_entity.type
_entity.pdbx_description
1 polymer ?
#
loop_
_entity_poly.entity_id
_entity_poly.type
_entity_poly.pdbx_seq_one_letter_code
_entity_poly.pdbx_strand_id
1 'polypeptide(L)'
;MSEELLINVNSFETRVALIVSGALQEIHMARSSGYSATGNIYLGKVVRIVPGMQAVFVDIGLDRPGFLHAADIQSSLMIAADDLGDVAPTKTKPNIRSLLHDGQTILVQVVKDPLGKKGPRLTTRIAIAAKFLVLTPYKNHVGISQRIENDDERIRLYRWLRPLVEKTQTGVIARTISDGADERVLLEDFELLQRIWSTIQYDTKNIKAPNIVYTELPIQNRLIRDLVGKTTQRIAVDDQTTFLRIREYMQTYAPEFLPRLYSYQDDVPIFERYAVEGEIARALEPTVSLPSGGSLVIEQTEALVSIDVNTNGFVSGADLEETVFKTNLEAAMSIPRQLRLRNLGGIIVIDFIDMLESKHRQEVLAALKLGLEKDPCKTFCDDFSQLGLVLMSRKRTRKSLEQTVCVPCDKCTGTGSIVSAESTCMEILREIFARHALNEEKCAGTRVCIVTAHDAVIGRFLDEDAKFLAQVSATLNCVIKFKPNPAIVSGYFDIRFSDDSAL
;
A
#
# COMPACT_ATOMS: atom_id res chain seq x y z
N MET A 1 3.94 -3.22 27.17
CA MET A 1 3.70 -4.13 26.01
C MET A 1 5.06 -4.58 25.51
N SER A 2 5.26 -5.88 25.28
CA SER A 2 6.52 -6.39 24.72
C SER A 2 6.47 -6.34 23.20
N GLU A 3 7.50 -5.74 22.60
CA GLU A 3 7.64 -5.68 21.15
C GLU A 3 8.80 -6.56 20.71
N GLU A 4 8.59 -7.33 19.65
CA GLU A 4 9.60 -8.17 19.04
C GLU A 4 9.65 -7.89 17.53
N LEU A 5 10.86 -7.78 17.00
CA LEU A 5 11.09 -7.63 15.56
C LEU A 5 11.71 -8.92 15.03
N LEU A 6 11.00 -9.59 14.12
CA LEU A 6 11.47 -10.81 13.48
C LEU A 6 11.88 -10.51 12.05
N ILE A 7 13.10 -10.89 11.69
CA ILE A 7 13.68 -10.65 10.36
C ILE A 7 13.98 -12.00 9.72
N ASN A 8 13.20 -12.32 8.69
CA ASN A 8 13.36 -13.50 7.86
C ASN A 8 14.00 -13.13 6.53
N VAL A 9 15.08 -13.79 6.19
CA VAL A 9 15.89 -13.48 4.99
C VAL A 9 16.15 -14.74 4.18
N ASN A 10 15.87 -14.66 2.89
CA ASN A 10 16.28 -15.66 1.93
C ASN A 10 16.83 -14.98 0.65
N SER A 11 17.28 -15.77 -0.32
CA SER A 11 17.87 -15.26 -1.57
C SER A 11 16.89 -14.44 -2.44
N PHE A 12 15.59 -14.56 -2.21
CA PHE A 12 14.53 -13.95 -3.03
C PHE A 12 13.89 -12.75 -2.37
N GLU A 13 13.78 -12.75 -1.03
CA GLU A 13 13.13 -11.67 -0.30
C GLU A 13 13.65 -11.54 1.14
N THR A 14 13.49 -10.33 1.69
CA THR A 14 13.63 -10.03 3.11
C THR A 14 12.26 -9.65 3.66
N ARG A 15 11.82 -10.33 4.73
CA ARG A 15 10.56 -10.05 5.42
C ARG A 15 10.83 -9.65 6.85
N VAL A 16 10.11 -8.63 7.33
CA VAL A 16 10.25 -8.13 8.69
C VAL A 16 8.87 -8.03 9.32
N ALA A 17 8.67 -8.76 10.42
CA ALA A 17 7.42 -8.79 11.18
C ALA A 17 7.60 -8.05 12.52
N LEU A 18 6.68 -7.16 12.84
CA LEU A 18 6.55 -6.53 14.16
C LEU A 18 5.46 -7.26 14.95
N ILE A 19 5.88 -7.87 16.05
CA ILE A 19 4.98 -8.55 17.01
C ILE A 19 4.87 -7.70 18.25
N VAL A 20 3.65 -7.47 18.72
CA VAL A 20 3.37 -6.77 19.98
C VAL A 20 2.49 -7.67 20.85
N SER A 21 2.97 -7.99 22.05
CA SER A 21 2.27 -8.87 23.00
C SER A 21 1.82 -10.20 22.35
N GLY A 22 2.67 -10.80 21.53
CA GLY A 22 2.43 -12.09 20.86
C GLY A 22 1.57 -12.03 19.59
N ALA A 23 1.07 -10.85 19.18
CA ALA A 23 0.23 -10.70 18.00
C ALA A 23 0.96 -9.91 16.89
N LEU A 24 0.89 -10.38 15.65
CA LEU A 24 1.45 -9.69 14.48
C LEU A 24 0.73 -8.35 14.25
N GLN A 25 1.48 -7.27 14.21
CA GLN A 25 0.97 -5.91 14.00
C GLN A 25 1.28 -5.36 12.62
N GLU A 26 2.48 -5.63 12.13
CA GLU A 26 2.94 -5.16 10.82
C GLU A 26 3.80 -6.22 10.15
N ILE A 27 3.68 -6.33 8.84
CA ILE A 27 4.57 -7.11 7.99
C ILE A 27 5.13 -6.23 6.88
N HIS A 28 6.42 -6.30 6.66
CA HIS A 28 7.13 -5.60 5.61
C HIS A 28 7.88 -6.62 4.76
N MET A 29 7.80 -6.47 3.44
CA MET A 29 8.43 -7.39 2.48
C MET A 29 9.21 -6.59 1.43
N ALA A 30 10.43 -7.04 1.14
CA ALA A 30 11.25 -6.53 0.05
C ALA A 30 11.77 -7.70 -0.78
N ARG A 31 11.38 -7.78 -2.05
CA ARG A 31 11.79 -8.83 -2.97
C ARG A 31 13.01 -8.41 -3.76
N SER A 32 13.94 -9.34 -4.01
CA SER A 32 15.15 -9.10 -4.80
C SER A 32 14.86 -8.69 -6.24
N SER A 33 13.72 -9.17 -6.80
CA SER A 33 13.23 -8.81 -8.13
C SER A 33 12.53 -7.46 -8.21
N GLY A 34 12.21 -6.83 -7.08
CA GLY A 34 11.49 -5.56 -6.98
C GLY A 34 12.32 -4.53 -6.24
N TYR A 35 13.33 -3.94 -6.90
CA TYR A 35 14.13 -2.87 -6.29
C TYR A 35 13.24 -1.68 -5.92
N SER A 36 13.08 -1.43 -4.61
CA SER A 36 12.43 -0.21 -4.13
C SER A 36 13.43 0.94 -4.24
N ALA A 37 13.07 1.93 -5.04
CA ALA A 37 13.84 3.16 -5.16
C ALA A 37 13.40 4.23 -4.13
N THR A 38 12.34 3.97 -3.36
CA THR A 38 11.78 4.91 -2.38
C THR A 38 12.83 5.30 -1.34
N GLY A 39 13.04 6.61 -1.18
CA GLY A 39 14.08 7.19 -0.31
C GLY A 39 15.38 7.51 -1.03
N ASN A 40 15.71 6.84 -2.13
CA ASN A 40 16.90 7.10 -2.92
C ASN A 40 16.87 8.51 -3.51
N ILE A 41 18.08 9.11 -3.64
CA ILE A 41 18.26 10.43 -4.23
C ILE A 41 19.07 10.27 -5.52
N TYR A 42 18.58 10.89 -6.58
CA TYR A 42 19.17 10.84 -7.91
C TYR A 42 19.48 12.24 -8.42
N LEU A 43 20.58 12.35 -9.15
CA LEU A 43 20.81 13.46 -10.04
C LEU A 43 20.12 13.11 -11.36
N GLY A 44 18.94 13.70 -11.60
CA GLY A 44 18.08 13.41 -12.75
C GLY A 44 18.18 14.47 -13.83
N LYS A 45 17.70 14.14 -15.04
CA LYS A 45 17.61 15.05 -16.17
C LYS A 45 16.17 15.25 -16.60
N VAL A 46 15.71 16.48 -16.71
CA VAL A 46 14.36 16.81 -17.19
C VAL A 46 14.23 16.37 -18.65
N VAL A 47 13.27 15.47 -18.94
CA VAL A 47 13.01 14.94 -20.28
C VAL A 47 11.87 15.66 -20.95
N ARG A 48 10.80 15.97 -20.19
CA ARG A 48 9.58 16.56 -20.76
C ARG A 48 8.81 17.33 -19.71
N ILE A 49 8.40 18.55 -20.06
CA ILE A 49 7.48 19.37 -19.26
C ILE A 49 6.05 19.21 -19.80
N VAL A 50 5.08 18.99 -18.90
CA VAL A 50 3.65 18.85 -19.20
C VAL A 50 2.86 19.93 -18.47
N PRO A 51 2.70 21.13 -19.05
CA PRO A 51 2.08 22.27 -18.37
C PRO A 51 0.63 22.04 -17.97
N GLY A 52 -0.14 21.31 -18.76
CA GLY A 52 -1.54 20.97 -18.45
C GLY A 52 -1.70 20.17 -17.16
N MET A 53 -0.67 19.43 -16.75
CA MET A 53 -0.63 18.67 -15.50
C MET A 53 0.20 19.36 -14.41
N GLN A 54 0.77 20.52 -14.68
CA GLN A 54 1.74 21.20 -13.81
C GLN A 54 2.84 20.25 -13.30
N ALA A 55 3.41 19.45 -14.21
CA ALA A 55 4.37 18.39 -13.88
C ALA A 55 5.47 18.26 -14.93
N VAL A 56 6.56 17.62 -14.55
CA VAL A 56 7.67 17.23 -15.42
C VAL A 56 7.98 15.75 -15.30
N PHE A 57 8.48 15.16 -16.37
CA PHE A 57 9.09 13.85 -16.37
C PHE A 57 10.60 14.00 -16.30
N VAL A 58 11.22 13.27 -15.38
CA VAL A 58 12.65 13.33 -15.08
C VAL A 58 13.25 11.94 -15.28
N ASP A 59 14.25 11.84 -16.14
CA ASP A 59 15.06 10.63 -16.27
C ASP A 59 15.99 10.53 -15.06
N ILE A 60 15.90 9.42 -14.33
CA ILE A 60 16.73 9.10 -13.17
C ILE A 60 17.55 7.80 -13.36
N GLY A 61 17.61 7.29 -14.60
CA GLY A 61 18.33 6.07 -14.95
C GLY A 61 17.55 4.77 -14.66
N LEU A 62 16.24 4.86 -14.45
CA LEU A 62 15.35 3.69 -14.35
C LEU A 62 14.62 3.47 -15.67
N ASP A 63 13.99 2.30 -15.84
CA ASP A 63 13.25 1.93 -17.07
C ASP A 63 12.21 2.96 -17.49
N ARG A 64 11.69 3.72 -16.53
CA ARG A 64 10.68 4.77 -16.78
C ARG A 64 11.04 6.07 -16.11
N PRO A 65 10.83 7.22 -16.77
CA PRO A 65 11.08 8.52 -16.16
C PRO A 65 10.15 8.74 -14.98
N GLY A 66 10.67 9.38 -13.95
CA GLY A 66 9.93 9.74 -12.75
C GLY A 66 9.04 10.96 -12.96
N PHE A 67 7.93 10.99 -12.23
CA PHE A 67 6.94 12.08 -12.26
C PHE A 67 7.20 13.06 -11.11
N LEU A 68 7.43 14.33 -11.44
CA LEU A 68 7.62 15.44 -10.50
C LEU A 68 6.54 16.49 -10.72
N HIS A 69 5.67 16.70 -9.71
CA HIS A 69 4.63 17.73 -9.76
C HIS A 69 5.16 19.07 -9.24
N ALA A 70 4.65 20.20 -9.77
CA ALA A 70 5.06 21.55 -9.35
C ALA A 70 4.95 21.79 -7.83
N ALA A 71 3.93 21.20 -7.17
CA ALA A 71 3.78 21.27 -5.71
C ALA A 71 4.90 20.55 -4.93
N ASP A 72 5.62 19.63 -5.54
CA ASP A 72 6.72 18.86 -4.94
C ASP A 72 8.10 19.49 -5.22
N ILE A 73 8.12 20.67 -5.93
CA ILE A 73 9.33 21.44 -6.17
C ILE A 73 9.58 22.40 -4.99
N GLN A 74 10.83 22.48 -4.57
CA GLN A 74 11.26 23.33 -3.46
C GLN A 74 11.31 24.82 -3.89
N SER A 75 10.82 25.70 -3.05
CA SER A 75 10.75 27.15 -3.34
C SER A 75 12.13 27.82 -3.49
N SER A 76 13.20 27.23 -2.93
CA SER A 76 14.56 27.75 -3.10
C SER A 76 15.13 27.56 -4.52
N LEU A 77 14.60 26.59 -5.29
CA LEU A 77 14.87 26.51 -6.73
C LEU A 77 14.15 27.61 -7.54
N MET A 78 13.12 28.21 -6.94
CA MET A 78 12.40 29.34 -7.53
C MET A 78 13.20 30.65 -7.48
N ILE A 79 14.09 30.81 -6.49
CA ILE A 79 14.87 32.06 -6.28
C ILE A 79 16.06 32.16 -7.25
N ALA A 80 16.55 31.03 -7.76
CA ALA A 80 17.63 31.00 -8.75
C ALA A 80 17.22 31.42 -10.18
N ALA A 81 15.90 31.56 -10.43
CA ALA A 81 15.37 32.00 -11.72
C ALA A 81 14.98 33.52 -11.74
N ASP A 82 14.91 34.16 -10.58
CA ASP A 82 14.52 35.57 -10.42
C ASP A 82 15.67 36.41 -9.88
N ASP A 83 16.71 36.58 -10.65
CA ASP A 83 17.71 37.68 -10.43
C ASP A 83 17.25 38.99 -11.06
N LEU A 84 15.96 39.33 -10.94
CA LEU A 84 15.38 40.60 -11.36
C LEU A 84 14.26 41.06 -10.39
N GLY A 85 14.64 41.84 -9.39
CA GLY A 85 13.77 42.88 -8.79
C GLY A 85 12.72 42.43 -7.76
N ASP A 86 12.71 43.17 -6.66
CA ASP A 86 11.70 43.17 -5.59
C ASP A 86 10.25 43.04 -6.08
N VAL A 87 9.69 41.83 -5.98
CA VAL A 87 8.24 41.62 -6.10
C VAL A 87 7.75 40.80 -4.91
N ALA A 88 6.83 41.38 -4.15
CA ALA A 88 6.13 40.77 -3.04
C ALA A 88 5.51 39.40 -3.43
N PRO A 89 5.38 38.44 -2.51
CA PRO A 89 4.90 37.09 -2.82
C PRO A 89 3.45 37.13 -3.29
N THR A 90 3.26 37.11 -4.59
CA THR A 90 1.94 36.97 -5.22
C THR A 90 1.43 35.51 -4.98
N LYS A 91 0.17 35.41 -4.55
CA LYS A 91 -0.58 34.15 -4.29
C LYS A 91 -0.85 33.29 -5.55
N THR A 92 -0.21 33.53 -6.67
CA THR A 92 -0.35 32.74 -7.90
C THR A 92 0.56 31.52 -7.84
N LYS A 93 -0.03 30.33 -8.02
CA LYS A 93 0.74 29.07 -8.15
C LYS A 93 1.72 29.22 -9.31
N PRO A 94 3.03 29.05 -9.09
CA PRO A 94 4.02 29.25 -10.14
C PRO A 94 3.80 28.24 -11.29
N ASN A 95 3.92 28.71 -12.51
CA ASN A 95 3.82 27.86 -13.70
C ASN A 95 5.05 26.93 -13.78
N ILE A 96 4.86 25.64 -14.04
CA ILE A 96 5.94 24.67 -14.13
C ILE A 96 7.04 25.08 -15.13
N ARG A 97 6.69 25.79 -16.21
CA ARG A 97 7.63 26.30 -17.22
C ARG A 97 8.54 27.43 -16.72
N SER A 98 8.14 28.15 -15.66
CA SER A 98 9.01 29.15 -15.02
C SER A 98 9.97 28.53 -14.01
N LEU A 99 9.73 27.28 -13.62
CA LEU A 99 10.53 26.58 -12.60
C LEU A 99 11.63 25.69 -13.19
N LEU A 100 11.35 25.05 -14.31
CA LEU A 100 12.25 24.05 -14.94
C LEU A 100 12.19 24.16 -16.45
N HIS A 101 13.28 23.73 -17.11
CA HIS A 101 13.38 23.64 -18.57
C HIS A 101 13.87 22.24 -19.00
N ASP A 102 13.54 21.88 -20.24
CA ASP A 102 13.93 20.59 -20.79
C ASP A 102 15.47 20.47 -20.84
N GLY A 103 15.99 19.30 -20.49
CA GLY A 103 17.42 19.03 -20.41
C GLY A 103 18.10 19.47 -19.12
N GLN A 104 17.44 20.19 -18.23
CA GLN A 104 17.96 20.65 -16.95
C GLN A 104 18.30 19.46 -16.04
N THR A 105 19.45 19.54 -15.37
CA THR A 105 19.83 18.60 -14.34
C THR A 105 19.29 19.05 -12.98
N ILE A 106 18.62 18.15 -12.26
CA ILE A 106 18.02 18.44 -10.96
C ILE A 106 18.26 17.30 -9.97
N LEU A 107 18.39 17.64 -8.69
CA LEU A 107 18.47 16.67 -7.60
C LEU A 107 17.06 16.32 -7.15
N VAL A 108 16.71 15.02 -7.18
CA VAL A 108 15.36 14.53 -6.85
C VAL A 108 15.43 13.31 -5.95
N GLN A 109 14.45 13.19 -5.07
CA GLN A 109 14.25 12.02 -4.21
C GLN A 109 13.00 11.28 -4.63
N VAL A 110 13.06 9.95 -4.63
CA VAL A 110 11.90 9.09 -4.89
C VAL A 110 11.02 9.02 -3.64
N VAL A 111 9.76 9.44 -3.79
CA VAL A 111 8.74 9.40 -2.71
C VAL A 111 7.91 8.14 -2.76
N LYS A 112 7.65 7.63 -3.97
CA LYS A 112 6.88 6.40 -4.19
C LYS A 112 7.47 5.63 -5.37
N ASP A 113 7.52 4.31 -5.22
CA ASP A 113 7.94 3.40 -6.27
C ASP A 113 7.00 3.44 -7.48
N PRO A 114 7.47 2.98 -8.65
CA PRO A 114 6.63 2.79 -9.83
C PRO A 114 5.42 1.92 -9.50
N LEU A 115 4.24 2.28 -10.04
CA LEU A 115 3.02 1.50 -9.87
C LEU A 115 2.41 1.19 -11.24
N GLY A 116 2.33 -0.09 -11.60
CA GLY A 116 1.83 -0.55 -12.89
C GLY A 116 2.57 0.11 -14.07
N LYS A 117 1.85 0.88 -14.90
CA LYS A 117 2.42 1.59 -16.06
C LYS A 117 2.99 2.97 -15.72
N LYS A 118 2.95 3.43 -14.46
CA LYS A 118 3.40 4.77 -14.05
C LYS A 118 4.83 4.72 -13.53
N GLY A 119 5.66 5.73 -13.86
CA GLY A 119 6.99 5.91 -13.29
C GLY A 119 6.96 6.32 -11.80
N PRO A 120 8.12 6.34 -11.12
CA PRO A 120 8.21 6.72 -9.70
C PRO A 120 7.80 8.18 -9.49
N ARG A 121 7.21 8.48 -8.32
CA ARG A 121 6.93 9.86 -7.92
C ARG A 121 8.15 10.49 -7.28
N LEU A 122 8.49 11.68 -7.72
CA LEU A 122 9.67 12.43 -7.31
C LEU A 122 9.30 13.68 -6.51
N THR A 123 10.28 14.16 -5.74
CA THR A 123 10.27 15.48 -5.08
C THR A 123 11.66 16.09 -5.09
N THR A 124 11.77 17.41 -5.15
CA THR A 124 13.02 18.11 -4.89
C THR A 124 13.18 18.48 -3.41
N ARG A 125 12.16 18.23 -2.60
CA ARG A 125 12.21 18.44 -1.13
C ARG A 125 12.92 17.24 -0.50
N ILE A 126 14.24 17.25 -0.59
CA ILE A 126 15.07 16.18 -0.03
C ILE A 126 14.85 16.09 1.48
N ALA A 127 14.68 14.86 1.97
CA ALA A 127 14.55 14.55 3.39
C ALA A 127 15.37 13.28 3.69
N ILE A 128 16.39 13.39 4.55
CA ILE A 128 17.27 12.29 4.93
C ILE A 128 16.98 11.97 6.40
N ALA A 129 16.54 10.75 6.68
CA ALA A 129 16.16 10.33 8.02
C ALA A 129 17.28 9.58 8.71
N ALA A 130 17.63 10.02 9.92
CA ALA A 130 18.34 9.23 10.91
C ALA A 130 17.36 8.73 11.99
N LYS A 131 17.84 8.25 13.11
CA LYS A 131 16.97 7.69 14.15
C LYS A 131 16.11 8.74 14.83
N PHE A 132 16.71 9.81 15.31
CA PHE A 132 16.06 10.87 16.08
C PHE A 132 15.67 12.06 15.21
N LEU A 133 16.45 12.36 14.17
CA LEU A 133 16.33 13.56 13.36
C LEU A 133 16.07 13.25 11.89
N VAL A 134 15.44 14.20 11.19
CA VAL A 134 15.34 14.22 9.73
C VAL A 134 15.93 15.51 9.22
N LEU A 135 16.95 15.42 8.37
CA LEU A 135 17.54 16.58 7.70
C LEU A 135 16.68 17.01 6.50
N THR A 136 16.45 18.31 6.39
CA THR A 136 15.74 18.96 5.26
C THR A 136 16.64 20.06 4.69
N PRO A 137 17.56 19.75 3.78
CA PRO A 137 18.71 20.60 3.46
C PRO A 137 18.40 22.00 2.96
N TYR A 138 17.24 22.19 2.32
CA TYR A 138 16.87 23.44 1.66
C TYR A 138 15.93 24.32 2.49
N LYS A 139 15.69 23.97 3.75
CA LYS A 139 14.85 24.75 4.67
C LYS A 139 15.64 25.11 5.90
N ASN A 140 15.91 26.38 6.12
CA ASN A 140 16.49 26.83 7.38
C ASN A 140 15.39 26.87 8.46
N HIS A 141 14.94 25.70 8.94
CA HIS A 141 13.81 25.56 9.85
C HIS A 141 13.99 24.40 10.82
N VAL A 142 13.63 24.63 12.09
CA VAL A 142 13.51 23.56 13.09
C VAL A 142 12.04 23.12 13.16
N GLY A 143 11.80 21.87 12.78
CA GLY A 143 10.52 21.20 12.97
C GLY A 143 10.56 20.27 14.18
N ILE A 144 9.41 20.07 14.84
CA ILE A 144 9.26 19.09 15.93
C ILE A 144 8.02 18.26 15.62
N SER A 145 8.11 16.96 15.81
CA SER A 145 6.97 16.05 15.61
C SER A 145 5.75 16.53 16.40
N GLN A 146 4.59 16.54 15.74
CA GLN A 146 3.33 16.91 16.39
C GLN A 146 2.89 15.89 17.47
N ARG A 147 3.50 14.70 17.49
CA ARG A 147 3.24 13.64 18.48
C ARG A 147 4.02 13.84 19.80
N ILE A 148 4.93 14.80 19.86
CA ILE A 148 5.53 15.22 21.13
C ILE A 148 4.59 16.26 21.70
N GLU A 149 3.75 15.85 22.65
CA GLU A 149 2.67 16.69 23.23
C GLU A 149 3.17 17.60 24.36
N ASN A 150 4.28 17.20 25.03
CA ASN A 150 4.86 17.96 26.11
C ASN A 150 5.50 19.27 25.58
N ASP A 151 4.93 20.40 25.93
CA ASP A 151 5.40 21.73 25.47
C ASP A 151 6.81 22.04 26.01
N ASP A 152 7.17 21.65 27.22
CA ASP A 152 8.51 21.88 27.76
C ASP A 152 9.57 21.12 26.97
N GLU A 153 9.27 19.88 26.59
CA GLU A 153 10.14 19.08 25.74
C GLU A 153 10.27 19.65 24.32
N ARG A 154 9.17 20.14 23.77
CA ARG A 154 9.19 20.85 22.46
C ARG A 154 10.08 22.09 22.51
N ILE A 155 9.98 22.87 23.59
CA ILE A 155 10.82 24.06 23.83
C ILE A 155 12.28 23.66 24.00
N ARG A 156 12.58 22.57 24.75
CA ARG A 156 13.93 22.04 24.93
C ARG A 156 14.56 21.67 23.61
N LEU A 157 13.89 20.83 22.82
CA LEU A 157 14.37 20.38 21.52
C LEU A 157 14.55 21.55 20.54
N TYR A 158 13.63 22.51 20.53
CA TYR A 158 13.74 23.70 19.67
C TYR A 158 14.96 24.55 20.03
N ARG A 159 15.15 24.84 21.31
CA ARG A 159 16.28 25.65 21.81
C ARG A 159 17.62 25.00 21.48
N TRP A 160 17.67 23.67 21.56
CA TRP A 160 18.90 22.93 21.30
C TRP A 160 19.19 22.82 19.80
N LEU A 161 18.21 22.56 18.95
CA LEU A 161 18.39 22.41 17.50
C LEU A 161 18.64 23.72 16.78
N ARG A 162 18.04 24.81 17.24
CA ARG A 162 18.10 26.09 16.54
C ARG A 162 19.51 26.62 16.25
N PRO A 163 20.45 26.67 17.19
CA PRO A 163 21.82 27.10 16.93
C PRO A 163 22.54 26.23 15.88
N LEU A 164 22.28 24.91 15.88
CA LEU A 164 22.85 23.98 14.91
C LEU A 164 22.36 24.25 13.49
N VAL A 165 21.05 24.50 13.34
CA VAL A 165 20.41 24.86 12.07
C VAL A 165 20.92 26.23 11.56
N GLU A 166 21.04 27.23 12.42
CA GLU A 166 21.57 28.55 12.06
C GLU A 166 23.03 28.49 11.59
N LYS A 167 23.84 27.64 12.22
CA LYS A 167 25.25 27.44 11.86
C LYS A 167 25.42 26.73 10.50
N THR A 168 24.60 25.71 10.23
CA THR A 168 24.73 24.86 9.03
C THR A 168 23.84 25.29 7.88
N GLN A 169 22.90 26.20 8.11
CA GLN A 169 21.87 26.64 7.15
C GLN A 169 21.04 25.48 6.56
N THR A 170 20.94 24.36 7.33
CA THR A 170 20.17 23.18 6.95
C THR A 170 19.09 22.93 8.00
N GLY A 171 17.85 22.77 7.56
CA GLY A 171 16.72 22.50 8.45
C GLY A 171 16.74 21.09 8.99
N VAL A 172 16.13 20.93 10.15
CA VAL A 172 16.03 19.65 10.86
C VAL A 172 14.64 19.48 11.46
N ILE A 173 14.14 18.24 11.45
CA ILE A 173 12.88 17.85 12.11
C ILE A 173 13.21 16.82 13.18
N ALA A 174 12.87 17.13 14.46
CA ALA A 174 12.92 16.15 15.54
C ALA A 174 11.76 15.16 15.39
N ARG A 175 12.07 13.86 15.37
CA ARG A 175 11.09 12.77 15.29
C ARG A 175 10.48 12.52 16.67
N THR A 176 9.39 11.77 16.73
CA THR A 176 8.71 11.42 18.00
C THR A 176 9.65 10.72 19.00
N ILE A 177 10.56 9.88 18.50
CA ILE A 177 11.54 9.17 19.33
C ILE A 177 12.57 10.10 20.01
N SER A 178 12.65 11.37 19.59
CA SER A 178 13.51 12.40 20.24
C SER A 178 12.96 12.85 21.59
N ASP A 179 11.73 12.48 21.94
CA ASP A 179 11.12 12.77 23.24
C ASP A 179 11.93 12.15 24.37
N GLY A 180 12.43 12.99 25.29
CA GLY A 180 13.32 12.60 26.38
C GLY A 180 14.67 12.02 25.94
N ALA A 181 15.11 12.26 24.71
CA ALA A 181 16.44 11.83 24.24
C ALA A 181 17.54 12.73 24.78
N ASP A 182 18.72 12.13 25.07
CA ASP A 182 19.91 12.85 25.46
C ASP A 182 20.44 13.71 24.32
N GLU A 183 20.91 14.92 24.63
CA GLU A 183 21.48 15.85 23.67
C GLU A 183 22.68 15.27 22.91
N ARG A 184 23.44 14.39 23.54
CA ARG A 184 24.58 13.72 22.94
C ARG A 184 24.16 12.83 21.76
N VAL A 185 23.14 12.01 21.93
CA VAL A 185 22.66 11.14 20.84
C VAL A 185 22.00 11.94 19.71
N LEU A 186 21.37 13.08 20.05
CA LEU A 186 20.83 13.99 19.06
C LEU A 186 21.95 14.67 18.25
N LEU A 187 23.08 15.00 18.89
CA LEU A 187 24.24 15.58 18.22
C LEU A 187 24.89 14.57 17.27
N GLU A 188 25.09 13.33 17.71
CA GLU A 188 25.62 12.24 16.88
C GLU A 188 24.77 12.02 15.62
N ASP A 189 23.44 12.03 15.77
CA ASP A 189 22.47 11.92 14.67
C ASP A 189 22.58 13.12 13.70
N PHE A 190 22.70 14.33 14.25
CA PHE A 190 22.84 15.54 13.46
C PHE A 190 24.14 15.54 12.64
N GLU A 191 25.27 15.20 13.26
CA GLU A 191 26.58 15.11 12.58
C GLU A 191 26.58 14.04 11.49
N LEU A 192 25.95 12.89 11.74
CA LEU A 192 25.75 11.86 10.73
C LEU A 192 25.01 12.40 9.51
N LEU A 193 23.87 13.07 9.73
CA LEU A 193 23.06 13.64 8.66
C LEU A 193 23.82 14.72 7.86
N GLN A 194 24.65 15.52 8.52
CA GLN A 194 25.50 16.52 7.87
C GLN A 194 26.59 15.85 7.00
N ARG A 195 27.19 14.75 7.47
CA ARG A 195 28.18 13.99 6.67
C ARG A 195 27.51 13.39 5.42
N ILE A 196 26.34 12.75 5.57
CA ILE A 196 25.59 12.19 4.44
C ILE A 196 25.28 13.28 3.42
N TRP A 197 24.78 14.44 3.89
CA TRP A 197 24.46 15.56 3.00
C TRP A 197 25.67 16.12 2.27
N SER A 198 26.80 16.26 2.95
CA SER A 198 28.07 16.71 2.35
C SER A 198 28.55 15.76 1.26
N THR A 199 28.41 14.44 1.46
CA THR A 199 28.72 13.43 0.45
C THR A 199 27.82 13.57 -0.78
N ILE A 200 26.49 13.72 -0.57
CA ILE A 200 25.53 13.92 -1.67
C ILE A 200 25.87 15.19 -2.47
N GLN A 201 26.23 16.28 -1.78
CA GLN A 201 26.62 17.53 -2.45
C GLN A 201 27.94 17.37 -3.27
N TYR A 202 28.88 16.61 -2.74
CA TYR A 202 30.14 16.30 -3.45
C TYR A 202 29.86 15.46 -4.70
N ASP A 203 29.08 14.39 -4.57
CA ASP A 203 28.74 13.49 -5.68
C ASP A 203 27.91 14.22 -6.75
N THR A 204 26.98 15.08 -6.35
CA THR A 204 26.18 15.88 -7.28
C THR A 204 27.02 16.76 -8.19
N LYS A 205 28.21 17.22 -7.73
CA LYS A 205 29.14 18.04 -8.54
C LYS A 205 30.03 17.21 -9.45
N ASN A 206 30.29 15.95 -9.12
CA ASN A 206 31.28 15.10 -9.79
C ASN A 206 30.67 14.03 -10.68
N ILE A 207 29.39 13.72 -10.53
CA ILE A 207 28.68 12.66 -11.26
C ILE A 207 27.80 13.30 -12.36
N LYS A 208 27.70 12.65 -13.52
CA LYS A 208 26.82 13.08 -14.62
C LYS A 208 25.41 12.48 -14.45
N ALA A 209 24.38 13.28 -14.72
CA ALA A 209 22.99 12.82 -14.77
C ALA A 209 22.72 11.98 -16.04
N PRO A 210 21.84 10.96 -16.00
CA PRO A 210 21.13 10.47 -14.79
C PRO A 210 22.00 9.51 -13.96
N ASN A 211 22.03 9.68 -12.64
CA ASN A 211 22.75 8.76 -11.74
C ASN A 211 22.21 8.83 -10.31
N ILE A 212 22.42 7.75 -9.53
CA ILE A 212 22.11 7.71 -8.11
C ILE A 212 23.25 8.39 -7.32
N VAL A 213 22.89 9.24 -6.35
CA VAL A 213 23.84 9.93 -5.45
C VAL A 213 23.66 9.55 -3.98
N TYR A 214 22.52 8.92 -3.64
CA TYR A 214 22.27 8.36 -2.31
C TYR A 214 21.33 7.18 -2.39
N THR A 215 21.71 6.08 -1.76
CA THR A 215 20.87 4.88 -1.62
C THR A 215 20.33 4.81 -0.19
N GLU A 216 19.01 4.70 -0.04
CA GLU A 216 18.36 4.52 1.26
C GLU A 216 18.76 3.17 1.86
N LEU A 217 18.67 3.08 3.17
CA LEU A 217 18.99 1.87 3.92
C LEU A 217 18.21 0.65 3.44
N PRO A 218 18.81 -0.55 3.44
CA PRO A 218 18.06 -1.80 3.26
C PRO A 218 16.87 -1.89 4.23
N ILE A 219 15.80 -2.59 3.83
CA ILE A 219 14.53 -2.60 4.56
C ILE A 219 14.71 -2.96 6.05
N GLN A 220 15.53 -3.95 6.37
CA GLN A 220 15.76 -4.38 7.74
C GLN A 220 16.42 -3.28 8.59
N ASN A 221 17.42 -2.58 8.05
CA ASN A 221 18.10 -1.48 8.76
C ASN A 221 17.16 -0.28 8.92
N ARG A 222 16.39 0.03 7.89
CA ARG A 222 15.38 1.09 7.95
C ARG A 222 14.32 0.81 9.01
N LEU A 223 13.83 -0.42 9.11
CA LEU A 223 12.83 -0.80 10.12
C LEU A 223 13.43 -0.84 11.53
N ILE A 224 14.69 -1.25 11.69
CA ILE A 224 15.39 -1.11 12.97
C ILE A 224 15.49 0.37 13.37
N ARG A 225 15.88 1.25 12.45
CA ARG A 225 15.90 2.69 12.69
C ARG A 225 14.55 3.24 13.12
N ASP A 226 13.47 2.80 12.45
CA ASP A 226 12.15 3.41 12.55
C ASP A 226 11.26 2.79 13.64
N LEU A 227 11.41 1.48 13.94
CA LEU A 227 10.54 0.73 14.86
C LEU A 227 11.19 0.37 16.19
N VAL A 228 12.53 0.20 16.22
CA VAL A 228 13.20 -0.22 17.46
C VAL A 228 13.25 0.93 18.47
N GLY A 229 12.65 0.70 19.64
CA GLY A 229 12.53 1.67 20.71
C GLY A 229 12.65 1.06 22.12
N LYS A 230 12.29 1.83 23.14
CA LYS A 230 12.37 1.42 24.55
C LYS A 230 11.53 0.16 24.85
N THR A 231 10.42 -0.04 24.13
CA THR A 231 9.49 -1.17 24.26
C THR A 231 9.96 -2.44 23.55
N THR A 232 10.90 -2.34 22.61
CA THR A 232 11.44 -3.48 21.86
C THR A 232 12.27 -4.36 22.79
N GLN A 233 11.89 -5.62 22.96
CA GLN A 233 12.60 -6.56 23.82
C GLN A 233 13.58 -7.44 23.04
N ARG A 234 13.24 -7.76 21.76
CA ARG A 234 14.00 -8.71 20.96
C ARG A 234 13.99 -8.32 19.50
N ILE A 235 15.14 -8.51 18.84
CA ILE A 235 15.32 -8.43 17.40
C ILE A 235 15.94 -9.74 16.97
N ALA A 236 15.18 -10.63 16.34
CA ALA A 236 15.63 -11.94 15.91
C ALA A 236 15.86 -11.98 14.40
N VAL A 237 17.00 -12.54 13.97
CA VAL A 237 17.39 -12.61 12.54
C VAL A 237 17.82 -14.05 12.24
N ASP A 238 17.25 -14.62 11.19
CA ASP A 238 17.49 -16.03 10.80
C ASP A 238 18.63 -16.23 9.77
N ASP A 239 19.18 -15.14 9.19
CA ASP A 239 20.34 -15.19 8.31
C ASP A 239 21.59 -14.63 8.99
N GLN A 240 22.64 -15.42 9.04
CA GLN A 240 23.89 -15.07 9.73
C GLN A 240 24.59 -13.86 9.08
N THR A 241 24.57 -13.77 7.75
CA THR A 241 25.20 -12.66 7.04
C THR A 241 24.49 -11.34 7.34
N THR A 242 23.17 -11.36 7.30
CA THR A 242 22.33 -10.21 7.63
C THR A 242 22.44 -9.85 9.11
N PHE A 243 22.52 -10.84 10.01
CA PHE A 243 22.75 -10.60 11.43
C PHE A 243 24.05 -9.82 11.67
N LEU A 244 25.15 -10.21 11.02
CA LEU A 244 26.43 -9.51 11.16
C LEU A 244 26.36 -8.07 10.65
N ARG A 245 25.71 -7.83 9.49
CA ARG A 245 25.52 -6.49 8.94
C ARG A 245 24.62 -5.61 9.83
N ILE A 246 23.55 -6.19 10.38
CA ILE A 246 22.69 -5.49 11.33
C ILE A 246 23.46 -5.16 12.60
N ARG A 247 24.26 -6.08 13.11
CA ARG A 247 25.09 -5.86 14.30
C ARG A 247 26.07 -4.69 14.10
N GLU A 248 26.76 -4.65 12.97
CA GLU A 248 27.67 -3.55 12.62
C GLU A 248 26.91 -2.21 12.52
N TYR A 249 25.76 -2.21 11.86
CA TYR A 249 24.88 -1.04 11.78
C TYR A 249 24.45 -0.57 13.18
N MET A 250 23.96 -1.48 14.02
CA MET A 250 23.52 -1.14 15.38
C MET A 250 24.66 -0.70 16.30
N GLN A 251 25.85 -1.25 16.16
CA GLN A 251 27.03 -0.78 16.91
C GLN A 251 27.30 0.70 16.66
N THR A 252 27.06 1.17 15.44
CA THR A 252 27.30 2.56 15.05
C THR A 252 26.13 3.48 15.36
N TYR A 253 24.88 3.01 15.15
CA TYR A 253 23.70 3.90 15.11
C TYR A 253 22.65 3.63 16.19
N ALA A 254 22.75 2.54 16.93
CA ALA A 254 21.78 2.16 17.96
C ALA A 254 22.42 1.23 19.02
N PRO A 255 23.61 1.58 19.59
CA PRO A 255 24.35 0.69 20.48
C PRO A 255 23.57 0.27 21.73
N GLU A 256 22.65 1.09 22.19
CA GLU A 256 21.81 0.83 23.37
C GLU A 256 20.85 -0.35 23.17
N PHE A 257 20.52 -0.70 21.90
CA PHE A 257 19.65 -1.83 21.59
C PHE A 257 20.41 -3.09 21.13
N LEU A 258 21.71 -3.01 20.99
CA LEU A 258 22.56 -4.14 20.57
C LEU A 258 22.37 -5.40 21.44
N PRO A 259 22.22 -5.32 22.78
CA PRO A 259 21.96 -6.50 23.62
C PRO A 259 20.64 -7.22 23.31
N ARG A 260 19.73 -6.60 22.55
CA ARG A 260 18.43 -7.18 22.15
C ARG A 260 18.50 -7.89 20.80
N LEU A 261 19.62 -7.78 20.08
CA LEU A 261 19.86 -8.45 18.80
C LEU A 261 20.21 -9.92 19.04
N TYR A 262 19.49 -10.81 18.38
CA TYR A 262 19.59 -12.26 18.53
C TYR A 262 19.73 -12.95 17.17
N SER A 263 20.72 -13.86 17.04
CA SER A 263 20.82 -14.75 15.87
C SER A 263 19.91 -15.96 16.11
N TYR A 264 18.87 -16.09 15.29
CA TYR A 264 17.96 -17.21 15.35
C TYR A 264 18.57 -18.42 14.61
N GLN A 265 18.69 -19.56 15.29
CA GLN A 265 19.37 -20.78 14.80
C GLN A 265 18.56 -22.06 15.10
N ASP A 266 17.24 -21.93 15.20
CA ASP A 266 16.35 -23.07 15.43
C ASP A 266 16.10 -23.79 14.08
N ASP A 267 15.80 -25.10 14.12
CA ASP A 267 15.43 -25.91 12.95
C ASP A 267 14.07 -25.51 12.35
N VAL A 268 13.16 -24.94 13.17
CA VAL A 268 11.87 -24.44 12.73
C VAL A 268 12.03 -23.04 12.15
N PRO A 269 11.58 -22.75 10.92
CA PRO A 269 11.64 -21.39 10.36
C PRO A 269 11.05 -20.34 11.29
N ILE A 270 11.69 -19.17 11.39
CA ILE A 270 11.33 -18.14 12.38
C ILE A 270 9.85 -17.72 12.27
N PHE A 271 9.29 -17.56 11.08
CA PHE A 271 7.89 -17.16 10.89
C PHE A 271 6.90 -18.26 11.23
N GLU A 272 7.28 -19.54 11.07
CA GLU A 272 6.48 -20.68 11.55
C GLU A 272 6.50 -20.75 13.08
N ARG A 273 7.68 -20.58 13.70
CA ARG A 273 7.83 -20.61 15.16
C ARG A 273 6.95 -19.60 15.88
N TYR A 274 6.77 -18.42 15.27
CA TYR A 274 5.96 -17.34 15.81
C TYR A 274 4.57 -17.24 15.17
N ALA A 275 4.12 -18.26 14.44
CA ALA A 275 2.83 -18.32 13.75
C ALA A 275 2.53 -17.14 12.82
N VAL A 276 3.58 -16.49 12.30
CA VAL A 276 3.47 -15.30 11.42
C VAL A 276 2.85 -15.68 10.08
N GLU A 277 3.20 -16.85 9.51
CA GLU A 277 2.65 -17.31 8.21
C GLU A 277 1.13 -17.47 8.29
N GLY A 278 0.63 -18.08 9.38
CA GLY A 278 -0.81 -18.21 9.61
C GLY A 278 -1.53 -16.86 9.76
N GLU A 279 -0.89 -15.87 10.42
CA GLU A 279 -1.44 -14.50 10.53
C GLU A 279 -1.46 -13.79 9.18
N ILE A 280 -0.42 -13.97 8.33
CA ILE A 280 -0.38 -13.42 6.98
C ILE A 280 -1.50 -14.03 6.13
N ALA A 281 -1.69 -15.36 6.18
CA ALA A 281 -2.77 -16.03 5.45
C ALA A 281 -4.14 -15.49 5.86
N ARG A 282 -4.43 -15.41 7.17
CA ARG A 282 -5.68 -14.82 7.66
C ARG A 282 -5.86 -13.35 7.30
N ALA A 283 -4.76 -12.59 7.22
CA ALA A 283 -4.83 -11.18 6.81
C ALA A 283 -5.14 -10.99 5.31
N LEU A 284 -5.13 -12.03 4.50
CA LEU A 284 -5.55 -12.01 3.10
C LEU A 284 -7.04 -12.38 2.93
N GLU A 285 -7.65 -12.99 3.95
CA GLU A 285 -9.08 -13.29 3.95
C GLU A 285 -9.89 -12.01 4.20
N PRO A 286 -11.04 -11.82 3.53
CA PRO A 286 -11.89 -10.65 3.77
C PRO A 286 -12.47 -10.66 5.19
N THR A 287 -12.74 -11.83 5.75
CA THR A 287 -13.40 -11.98 7.05
C THR A 287 -12.40 -12.11 8.19
N VAL A 288 -12.63 -11.37 9.27
CA VAL A 288 -11.86 -11.43 10.52
C VAL A 288 -12.80 -11.80 11.66
N SER A 289 -12.55 -12.93 12.32
CA SER A 289 -13.33 -13.36 13.49
C SER A 289 -13.04 -12.49 14.71
N LEU A 290 -14.08 -12.14 15.45
CA LEU A 290 -14.01 -11.44 16.74
C LEU A 290 -14.11 -12.43 17.90
N PRO A 291 -13.57 -12.11 19.10
CA PRO A 291 -13.60 -12.99 20.27
C PRO A 291 -15.00 -13.44 20.71
N SER A 292 -16.00 -12.56 20.56
CA SER A 292 -17.41 -12.86 20.88
C SER A 292 -18.07 -13.82 19.90
N GLY A 293 -17.47 -14.12 18.75
CA GLY A 293 -18.07 -14.90 17.66
C GLY A 293 -18.59 -14.04 16.52
N GLY A 294 -18.64 -12.72 16.67
CA GLY A 294 -18.88 -11.79 15.56
C GLY A 294 -17.74 -11.77 14.54
N SER A 295 -17.87 -10.97 13.50
CA SER A 295 -16.83 -10.81 12.49
C SER A 295 -16.79 -9.41 11.88
N LEU A 296 -15.62 -9.07 11.32
CA LEU A 296 -15.45 -7.96 10.39
C LEU A 296 -15.35 -8.52 8.98
N VAL A 297 -15.96 -7.85 8.01
CA VAL A 297 -15.72 -8.06 6.58
C VAL A 297 -15.00 -6.83 6.05
N ILE A 298 -13.77 -7.01 5.56
CA ILE A 298 -12.90 -5.93 5.10
C ILE A 298 -12.67 -6.10 3.61
N GLU A 299 -13.11 -5.13 2.83
CA GLU A 299 -13.00 -5.13 1.37
C GLU A 299 -12.29 -3.87 0.88
N GLN A 300 -11.36 -4.05 -0.06
CA GLN A 300 -10.65 -2.94 -0.70
C GLN A 300 -11.15 -2.77 -2.11
N THR A 301 -11.82 -1.66 -2.38
CA THR A 301 -12.20 -1.24 -3.74
C THR A 301 -11.12 -0.34 -4.36
N GLU A 302 -11.31 0.09 -5.61
CA GLU A 302 -10.40 1.04 -6.27
C GLU A 302 -10.31 2.37 -5.51
N ALA A 303 -11.40 2.88 -4.97
CA ALA A 303 -11.51 4.22 -4.38
C ALA A 303 -11.39 4.22 -2.85
N LEU A 304 -11.92 3.23 -2.16
CA LEU A 304 -12.05 3.21 -0.71
C LEU A 304 -11.92 1.79 -0.13
N VAL A 305 -11.87 1.71 1.20
CA VAL A 305 -11.97 0.47 1.96
C VAL A 305 -13.30 0.48 2.70
N SER A 306 -14.08 -0.59 2.60
CA SER A 306 -15.28 -0.83 3.40
C SER A 306 -14.99 -1.84 4.51
N ILE A 307 -15.55 -1.61 5.69
CA ILE A 307 -15.48 -2.51 6.83
C ILE A 307 -16.91 -2.65 7.38
N ASP A 308 -17.43 -3.88 7.32
CA ASP A 308 -18.73 -4.25 7.83
C ASP A 308 -18.60 -5.09 9.09
N VAL A 309 -19.47 -4.87 10.09
CA VAL A 309 -19.44 -5.56 11.39
C VAL A 309 -20.67 -6.45 11.53
N ASN A 310 -20.46 -7.74 11.79
CA ASN A 310 -21.51 -8.74 11.89
C ASN A 310 -21.48 -9.50 13.22
N THR A 311 -22.66 -9.82 13.79
CA THR A 311 -22.77 -10.65 15.00
C THR A 311 -22.64 -12.15 14.71
N ASN A 312 -22.78 -12.61 13.46
CA ASN A 312 -22.79 -14.03 13.04
C ASN A 312 -23.71 -14.94 13.89
N GLY A 313 -24.86 -14.40 14.34
CA GLY A 313 -25.79 -15.13 15.18
C GLY A 313 -25.35 -15.27 16.66
N PHE A 314 -24.28 -14.60 17.07
CA PHE A 314 -23.90 -14.51 18.49
C PHE A 314 -24.99 -13.75 19.26
N VAL A 315 -25.52 -14.37 20.31
CA VAL A 315 -26.49 -13.77 21.23
C VAL A 315 -25.90 -13.87 22.64
N SER A 316 -25.52 -12.73 23.21
CA SER A 316 -25.04 -12.64 24.59
C SER A 316 -26.22 -12.29 25.51
N GLY A 317 -26.79 -13.29 26.19
CA GLY A 317 -27.82 -13.04 27.19
C GLY A 317 -29.19 -12.65 26.62
N ALA A 318 -29.96 -11.89 27.42
CA ALA A 318 -31.33 -11.51 27.12
C ALA A 318 -31.48 -10.17 26.36
N ASP A 319 -30.38 -9.41 26.22
CA ASP A 319 -30.39 -8.06 25.63
C ASP A 319 -29.63 -8.00 24.31
N LEU A 320 -30.34 -7.69 23.23
CA LEU A 320 -29.78 -7.52 21.90
C LEU A 320 -28.84 -6.31 21.84
N GLU A 321 -29.16 -5.22 22.52
CA GLU A 321 -28.38 -3.99 22.52
C GLU A 321 -26.99 -4.24 23.18
N GLU A 322 -26.93 -5.00 24.26
CA GLU A 322 -25.66 -5.35 24.92
C GLU A 322 -24.79 -6.23 24.01
N THR A 323 -25.40 -7.16 23.27
CA THR A 323 -24.70 -8.00 22.28
C THR A 323 -24.08 -7.15 21.18
N VAL A 324 -24.86 -6.23 20.61
CA VAL A 324 -24.42 -5.30 19.57
C VAL A 324 -23.29 -4.40 20.07
N PHE A 325 -23.47 -3.80 21.23
CA PHE A 325 -22.45 -2.94 21.85
C PHE A 325 -21.12 -3.68 22.04
N LYS A 326 -21.16 -4.90 22.60
CA LYS A 326 -19.96 -5.72 22.81
C LYS A 326 -19.27 -6.06 21.49
N THR A 327 -20.02 -6.49 20.48
CA THR A 327 -19.47 -6.81 19.15
C THR A 327 -18.82 -5.57 18.50
N ASN A 328 -19.49 -4.42 18.55
CA ASN A 328 -18.98 -3.17 18.02
C ASN A 328 -17.70 -2.69 18.77
N LEU A 329 -17.64 -2.88 20.08
CA LEU A 329 -16.47 -2.53 20.88
C LEU A 329 -15.27 -3.42 20.51
N GLU A 330 -15.46 -4.73 20.35
CA GLU A 330 -14.43 -5.66 19.88
C GLU A 330 -13.97 -5.29 18.46
N ALA A 331 -14.91 -4.93 17.57
CA ALA A 331 -14.63 -4.44 16.23
C ALA A 331 -13.76 -3.19 16.26
N ALA A 332 -14.13 -2.19 17.08
CA ALA A 332 -13.39 -0.94 17.23
C ALA A 332 -11.96 -1.14 17.73
N MET A 333 -11.71 -2.14 18.57
CA MET A 333 -10.37 -2.52 19.02
C MET A 333 -9.58 -3.30 17.97
N SER A 334 -10.24 -4.11 17.12
CA SER A 334 -9.61 -4.95 16.10
C SER A 334 -9.24 -4.17 14.84
N ILE A 335 -10.09 -3.24 14.40
CA ILE A 335 -9.93 -2.48 13.15
C ILE A 335 -8.56 -1.80 13.05
N PRO A 336 -8.05 -1.04 14.03
CA PRO A 336 -6.75 -0.39 13.92
C PRO A 336 -5.60 -1.38 13.65
N ARG A 337 -5.64 -2.56 14.27
CA ARG A 337 -4.66 -3.64 14.01
C ARG A 337 -4.76 -4.14 12.58
N GLN A 338 -5.96 -4.39 12.08
CA GLN A 338 -6.18 -4.87 10.70
C GLN A 338 -5.71 -3.84 9.66
N LEU A 339 -5.96 -2.55 9.90
CA LEU A 339 -5.49 -1.47 9.04
C LEU A 339 -3.96 -1.42 8.96
N ARG A 340 -3.26 -1.65 10.07
CA ARG A 340 -1.79 -1.69 10.12
C ARG A 340 -1.25 -2.96 9.46
N LEU A 341 -1.75 -4.13 9.82
CA LEU A 341 -1.30 -5.42 9.32
C LEU A 341 -1.48 -5.54 7.79
N ARG A 342 -2.67 -5.22 7.31
CA ARG A 342 -3.00 -5.23 5.86
C ARG A 342 -2.46 -4.00 5.13
N ASN A 343 -1.92 -3.01 5.85
CA ASN A 343 -1.50 -1.70 5.34
C ASN A 343 -2.56 -1.02 4.47
N LEU A 344 -3.79 -1.01 4.94
CA LEU A 344 -4.91 -0.35 4.27
C LEU A 344 -4.83 1.17 4.48
N GLY A 345 -5.27 1.94 3.49
CA GLY A 345 -5.25 3.40 3.58
C GLY A 345 -6.04 4.04 2.45
N GLY A 346 -6.21 5.34 2.55
CA GLY A 346 -7.13 6.14 1.74
C GLY A 346 -8.37 6.47 2.56
N ILE A 347 -9.52 6.56 1.90
CA ILE A 347 -10.82 6.69 2.53
C ILE A 347 -11.24 5.31 3.04
N ILE A 348 -11.73 5.24 4.28
CA ILE A 348 -12.20 4.02 4.93
C ILE A 348 -13.58 4.32 5.49
N VAL A 349 -14.54 3.46 5.20
CA VAL A 349 -15.92 3.52 5.69
C VAL A 349 -16.15 2.32 6.58
N ILE A 350 -16.59 2.57 7.81
CA ILE A 350 -16.89 1.52 8.78
C ILE A 350 -18.38 1.54 9.04
N ASP A 351 -19.03 0.39 8.84
CA ASP A 351 -20.44 0.13 9.11
C ASP A 351 -20.53 -0.68 10.42
N PHE A 352 -20.77 0.02 11.52
CA PHE A 352 -21.02 -0.60 12.81
C PHE A 352 -22.49 -1.03 12.88
N ILE A 353 -22.76 -2.10 13.62
CA ILE A 353 -24.12 -2.54 13.88
C ILE A 353 -24.87 -1.41 14.60
N ASP A 354 -26.11 -1.13 14.21
CA ASP A 354 -26.93 -0.06 14.77
C ASP A 354 -27.07 -0.19 16.29
N MET A 355 -26.75 0.91 17.00
CA MET A 355 -26.86 1.05 18.46
C MET A 355 -27.92 2.10 18.80
N LEU A 356 -28.81 1.76 19.69
CA LEU A 356 -29.87 2.66 20.13
C LEU A 356 -29.32 3.74 21.08
N GLU A 357 -28.44 3.36 22.01
CA GLU A 357 -27.88 4.25 23.00
C GLU A 357 -26.75 5.12 22.45
N SER A 358 -26.86 6.43 22.61
CA SER A 358 -25.81 7.37 22.21
C SER A 358 -24.51 7.17 23.02
N LYS A 359 -24.62 6.68 24.25
CA LYS A 359 -23.47 6.37 25.09
C LYS A 359 -22.63 5.24 24.52
N HIS A 360 -23.28 4.15 24.03
CA HIS A 360 -22.58 3.04 23.37
C HIS A 360 -21.84 3.51 22.11
N ARG A 361 -22.45 4.34 21.28
CA ARG A 361 -21.78 4.94 20.11
C ARG A 361 -20.54 5.74 20.49
N GLN A 362 -20.61 6.53 21.56
CA GLN A 362 -19.47 7.30 22.04
C GLN A 362 -18.33 6.41 22.55
N GLU A 363 -18.64 5.35 23.31
CA GLU A 363 -17.64 4.41 23.83
C GLU A 363 -16.96 3.62 22.71
N VAL A 364 -17.70 3.14 21.72
CA VAL A 364 -17.17 2.46 20.52
C VAL A 364 -16.24 3.39 19.74
N LEU A 365 -16.67 4.64 19.51
CA LEU A 365 -15.86 5.63 18.81
C LEU A 365 -14.59 6.00 19.58
N ALA A 366 -14.68 6.14 20.90
CA ALA A 366 -13.52 6.41 21.75
C ALA A 366 -12.50 5.25 21.70
N ALA A 367 -12.97 3.99 21.74
CA ALA A 367 -12.12 2.81 21.62
C ALA A 367 -11.40 2.76 20.26
N LEU A 368 -12.11 3.08 19.17
CA LEU A 368 -11.54 3.16 17.83
C LEU A 368 -10.44 4.26 17.76
N LYS A 369 -10.76 5.46 18.22
CA LYS A 369 -9.81 6.61 18.23
C LYS A 369 -8.56 6.29 19.04
N LEU A 370 -8.71 5.68 20.23
CA LEU A 370 -7.59 5.25 21.08
C LEU A 370 -6.70 4.20 20.38
N GLY A 371 -7.30 3.27 19.63
CA GLY A 371 -6.55 2.32 18.82
C GLY A 371 -5.76 2.97 17.70
N LEU A 372 -6.35 3.99 17.05
CA LEU A 372 -5.74 4.73 15.95
C LEU A 372 -4.58 5.65 16.38
N GLU A 373 -4.55 6.13 17.63
CA GLU A 373 -3.42 6.90 18.17
C GLU A 373 -2.09 6.14 18.13
N LYS A 374 -2.16 4.82 18.23
CA LYS A 374 -0.97 3.94 18.11
C LYS A 374 -0.50 3.69 16.69
N ASP A 375 -1.26 4.13 15.68
CA ASP A 375 -0.88 3.95 14.26
C ASP A 375 0.24 4.93 13.87
N PRO A 376 1.37 4.47 13.31
CA PRO A 376 2.44 5.35 12.84
C PRO A 376 2.01 6.26 11.68
N CYS A 377 0.98 5.86 10.92
CA CYS A 377 0.43 6.67 9.83
C CYS A 377 -0.51 7.75 10.38
N LYS A 378 -0.57 8.88 9.67
CA LYS A 378 -1.56 9.92 9.99
C LYS A 378 -2.96 9.42 9.65
N THR A 379 -3.83 9.42 10.67
CA THR A 379 -5.25 9.08 10.57
C THR A 379 -6.10 10.29 10.89
N PHE A 380 -7.29 10.33 10.33
CA PHE A 380 -8.36 11.25 10.69
C PHE A 380 -9.64 10.42 10.77
N CYS A 381 -10.41 10.55 11.84
CA CYS A 381 -11.62 9.79 12.10
C CYS A 381 -12.74 10.74 12.52
N ASP A 382 -13.83 10.76 11.74
CA ASP A 382 -15.04 11.51 12.05
C ASP A 382 -15.89 10.81 13.12
N ASP A 383 -16.91 11.50 13.60
CA ASP A 383 -17.95 10.93 14.44
C ASP A 383 -18.95 10.11 13.59
N PHE A 384 -19.87 9.41 14.26
CA PHE A 384 -20.97 8.70 13.56
C PHE A 384 -21.75 9.66 12.69
N SER A 385 -21.90 9.32 11.42
CA SER A 385 -22.75 10.04 10.47
C SER A 385 -24.24 9.85 10.80
N GLN A 386 -25.13 10.61 10.15
CA GLN A 386 -26.57 10.41 10.25
C GLN A 386 -27.04 9.03 9.75
N LEU A 387 -26.23 8.36 8.95
CA LEU A 387 -26.48 7.01 8.42
C LEU A 387 -25.89 5.89 9.30
N GLY A 388 -25.37 6.21 10.49
CA GLY A 388 -24.73 5.21 11.36
C GLY A 388 -23.28 4.85 10.99
N LEU A 389 -22.74 5.39 9.89
CA LEU A 389 -21.40 5.08 9.41
C LEU A 389 -20.33 5.94 10.08
N VAL A 390 -19.14 5.36 10.32
CA VAL A 390 -17.94 6.09 10.70
C VAL A 390 -17.03 6.25 9.48
N LEU A 391 -16.73 7.51 9.16
CA LEU A 391 -15.83 7.86 8.07
C LEU A 391 -14.44 8.17 8.62
N MET A 392 -13.42 7.57 8.02
CA MET A 392 -12.04 7.87 8.39
C MET A 392 -11.12 7.92 7.18
N SER A 393 -9.98 8.53 7.35
CA SER A 393 -8.90 8.47 6.38
C SER A 393 -7.59 8.06 7.03
N ARG A 394 -6.80 7.24 6.31
CA ARG A 394 -5.45 6.82 6.71
C ARG A 394 -4.47 7.08 5.57
N LYS A 395 -3.36 7.73 5.87
CA LYS A 395 -2.36 8.04 4.84
C LYS A 395 -1.79 6.76 4.22
N ARG A 396 -1.90 6.60 2.89
CA ARG A 396 -1.24 5.50 2.16
C ARG A 396 0.25 5.75 2.08
N THR A 397 1.05 4.89 2.68
CA THR A 397 2.53 4.99 2.68
C THR A 397 3.18 4.01 1.72
N ARG A 398 2.61 2.82 1.55
CA ARG A 398 3.08 1.71 0.69
C ARG A 398 1.90 0.93 0.12
N LYS A 399 2.15 -0.08 -0.72
CA LYS A 399 1.12 -1.02 -1.21
C LYS A 399 0.48 -1.78 -0.04
N SER A 400 -0.79 -2.16 -0.17
CA SER A 400 -1.42 -3.06 0.81
C SER A 400 -0.77 -4.45 0.76
N LEU A 401 -1.01 -5.26 1.81
CA LEU A 401 -0.53 -6.63 1.86
C LEU A 401 -1.02 -7.43 0.65
N GLU A 402 -2.31 -7.34 0.34
CA GLU A 402 -2.92 -7.98 -0.82
C GLU A 402 -2.24 -7.56 -2.13
N GLN A 403 -2.05 -6.26 -2.37
CA GLN A 403 -1.36 -5.74 -3.56
C GLN A 403 0.11 -6.16 -3.67
N THR A 404 0.70 -6.62 -2.56
CA THR A 404 2.09 -7.06 -2.51
C THR A 404 2.21 -8.55 -2.83
N VAL A 405 1.27 -9.39 -2.38
CA VAL A 405 1.38 -10.85 -2.47
C VAL A 405 0.39 -11.48 -3.44
N CYS A 406 -0.72 -10.80 -3.79
CA CYS A 406 -1.75 -11.31 -4.69
C CYS A 406 -1.66 -10.69 -6.09
N VAL A 407 -2.24 -11.39 -7.06
CA VAL A 407 -2.53 -10.91 -8.40
C VAL A 407 -4.05 -10.97 -8.65
N PRO A 408 -4.62 -10.15 -9.55
CA PRO A 408 -6.03 -10.27 -9.90
C PRO A 408 -6.38 -11.69 -10.35
N CYS A 409 -7.55 -12.18 -9.96
CA CYS A 409 -8.04 -13.50 -10.36
C CYS A 409 -8.27 -13.53 -11.88
N ASP A 410 -7.69 -14.49 -12.58
CA ASP A 410 -7.80 -14.64 -14.04
C ASP A 410 -9.24 -14.92 -14.50
N LYS A 411 -10.07 -15.51 -13.61
CA LYS A 411 -11.46 -15.84 -13.94
C LYS A 411 -12.38 -14.64 -13.88
N CYS A 412 -12.35 -13.87 -12.78
CA CYS A 412 -13.24 -12.73 -12.60
C CYS A 412 -12.57 -11.37 -12.82
N THR A 413 -11.26 -11.33 -13.11
CA THR A 413 -10.47 -10.09 -13.31
C THR A 413 -10.63 -9.05 -12.18
N GLY A 414 -10.98 -9.54 -10.97
CA GLY A 414 -11.18 -8.70 -9.78
C GLY A 414 -12.63 -8.30 -9.49
N THR A 415 -13.61 -8.77 -10.29
CA THR A 415 -15.04 -8.44 -10.08
C THR A 415 -15.71 -9.26 -8.97
N GLY A 416 -15.09 -10.37 -8.53
CA GLY A 416 -15.63 -11.26 -7.50
C GLY A 416 -16.75 -12.20 -7.99
N SER A 417 -17.26 -12.00 -9.21
CA SER A 417 -18.34 -12.81 -9.81
C SER A 417 -18.04 -13.10 -11.28
N ILE A 418 -18.61 -14.20 -11.78
CA ILE A 418 -18.57 -14.57 -13.20
C ILE A 418 -20.00 -14.83 -13.67
N VAL A 419 -20.23 -14.73 -14.99
CA VAL A 419 -21.54 -15.06 -15.58
C VAL A 419 -21.85 -16.53 -15.33
N SER A 420 -23.05 -16.82 -14.85
CA SER A 420 -23.47 -18.19 -14.57
C SER A 420 -23.55 -19.04 -15.84
N ALA A 421 -23.38 -20.34 -15.70
CA ALA A 421 -23.54 -21.28 -16.83
C ALA A 421 -24.95 -21.16 -17.47
N GLU A 422 -25.99 -20.96 -16.66
CA GLU A 422 -27.36 -20.73 -17.13
C GLU A 422 -27.48 -19.49 -18.00
N SER A 423 -26.99 -18.33 -17.51
CA SER A 423 -27.00 -17.09 -18.29
C SER A 423 -26.20 -17.20 -19.58
N THR A 424 -25.08 -17.92 -19.54
CA THR A 424 -24.25 -18.18 -20.73
C THR A 424 -24.99 -19.08 -21.73
N CYS A 425 -25.73 -20.12 -21.29
CA CYS A 425 -26.56 -20.93 -22.16
C CYS A 425 -27.62 -20.08 -22.89
N MET A 426 -28.30 -19.20 -22.15
CA MET A 426 -29.30 -18.32 -22.74
C MET A 426 -28.68 -17.29 -23.73
N GLU A 427 -27.50 -16.83 -23.47
CA GLU A 427 -26.78 -15.93 -24.39
C GLU A 427 -26.35 -16.65 -25.66
N ILE A 428 -25.82 -17.87 -25.55
CA ILE A 428 -25.49 -18.74 -26.69
C ILE A 428 -26.71 -18.95 -27.58
N LEU A 429 -27.87 -19.28 -26.99
CA LEU A 429 -29.09 -19.49 -27.78
C LEU A 429 -29.52 -18.19 -28.53
N ARG A 430 -29.47 -17.06 -27.84
CA ARG A 430 -29.78 -15.75 -28.49
C ARG A 430 -28.81 -15.45 -29.63
N GLU A 431 -27.53 -15.71 -29.44
CA GLU A 431 -26.50 -15.45 -30.45
C GLU A 431 -26.64 -16.40 -31.66
N ILE A 432 -27.02 -17.68 -31.43
CA ILE A 432 -27.33 -18.63 -32.51
C ILE A 432 -28.48 -18.11 -33.37
N PHE A 433 -29.57 -17.63 -32.74
CA PHE A 433 -30.74 -17.07 -33.48
C PHE A 433 -30.32 -15.82 -34.28
N ALA A 434 -29.59 -14.90 -33.64
CA ALA A 434 -29.16 -13.67 -34.30
C ALA A 434 -28.27 -13.94 -35.52
N ARG A 435 -27.26 -14.83 -35.37
CA ARG A 435 -26.36 -15.16 -36.49
C ARG A 435 -27.05 -15.95 -37.58
N HIS A 436 -28.00 -16.82 -37.23
CA HIS A 436 -28.82 -17.56 -38.21
C HIS A 436 -29.60 -16.58 -39.04
N ALA A 437 -30.32 -15.62 -38.44
CA ALA A 437 -31.10 -14.61 -39.13
C ALA A 437 -30.26 -13.75 -40.09
N LEU A 438 -29.05 -13.38 -39.73
CA LEU A 438 -28.14 -12.61 -40.57
C LEU A 438 -27.60 -13.38 -41.78
N ASN A 439 -27.63 -14.72 -41.75
CA ASN A 439 -27.07 -15.59 -42.79
C ASN A 439 -28.13 -16.30 -43.67
N GLU A 440 -29.42 -16.03 -43.45
CA GLU A 440 -30.53 -16.69 -44.20
C GLU A 440 -30.47 -16.56 -45.73
N GLU A 441 -29.78 -15.54 -46.23
CA GLU A 441 -29.75 -15.29 -47.71
C GLU A 441 -28.69 -16.12 -48.46
N LYS A 442 -27.86 -16.98 -47.83
CA LYS A 442 -26.68 -17.51 -48.52
C LYS A 442 -26.52 -19.04 -48.60
N CYS A 443 -27.31 -19.90 -47.96
CA CYS A 443 -27.07 -21.34 -47.98
C CYS A 443 -28.32 -22.22 -48.07
N ALA A 444 -28.42 -23.02 -49.11
CA ALA A 444 -29.39 -24.14 -49.25
C ALA A 444 -28.68 -25.43 -48.77
N GLY A 445 -28.93 -25.85 -47.50
CA GLY A 445 -28.36 -27.09 -46.93
C GLY A 445 -28.49 -27.15 -45.42
N THR A 446 -28.32 -28.35 -44.84
CA THR A 446 -28.29 -28.54 -43.38
C THR A 446 -27.00 -27.89 -42.80
N ARG A 447 -27.14 -26.91 -41.96
CA ARG A 447 -25.99 -26.24 -41.33
C ARG A 447 -25.61 -26.91 -40.00
N VAL A 448 -24.31 -26.89 -39.74
CA VAL A 448 -23.75 -27.32 -38.46
C VAL A 448 -23.30 -26.07 -37.70
N CYS A 449 -23.85 -25.85 -36.52
CA CYS A 449 -23.42 -24.83 -35.58
C CYS A 449 -22.49 -25.46 -34.52
N ILE A 450 -21.25 -25.02 -34.49
CA ILE A 450 -20.25 -25.49 -33.49
C ILE A 450 -20.16 -24.45 -32.41
N VAL A 451 -20.52 -24.83 -31.18
CA VAL A 451 -20.41 -24.02 -29.96
C VAL A 451 -19.24 -24.48 -29.14
N THR A 452 -18.24 -23.61 -28.93
CA THR A 452 -17.11 -23.89 -28.05
C THR A 452 -17.32 -23.09 -26.76
N ALA A 453 -17.41 -23.79 -25.63
CA ALA A 453 -17.66 -23.16 -24.32
C ALA A 453 -17.05 -23.99 -23.19
N HIS A 454 -17.10 -23.47 -21.96
CA HIS A 454 -16.66 -24.17 -20.75
C HIS A 454 -17.51 -25.43 -20.52
N ASP A 455 -16.90 -26.48 -19.96
CA ASP A 455 -17.52 -27.80 -19.73
C ASP A 455 -18.82 -27.70 -18.92
N ALA A 456 -18.88 -26.81 -17.90
CA ALA A 456 -20.09 -26.59 -17.11
C ALA A 456 -21.28 -26.03 -17.92
N VAL A 457 -21.01 -25.22 -18.94
CA VAL A 457 -22.05 -24.67 -19.85
C VAL A 457 -22.56 -25.76 -20.78
N ILE A 458 -21.64 -26.58 -21.31
CA ILE A 458 -22.00 -27.70 -22.19
C ILE A 458 -22.77 -28.77 -21.43
N GLY A 459 -22.31 -29.12 -20.20
CA GLY A 459 -23.02 -30.08 -19.35
C GLY A 459 -24.47 -29.68 -19.11
N ARG A 460 -24.70 -28.39 -18.81
CA ARG A 460 -26.07 -27.87 -18.63
C ARG A 460 -26.93 -27.99 -19.89
N PHE A 461 -26.37 -27.73 -21.08
CA PHE A 461 -27.11 -27.95 -22.35
C PHE A 461 -27.49 -29.41 -22.59
N LEU A 462 -26.66 -30.33 -22.14
CA LEU A 462 -26.91 -31.78 -22.33
C LEU A 462 -27.91 -32.34 -21.31
N ASP A 463 -27.98 -31.74 -20.11
CA ASP A 463 -28.86 -32.20 -19.01
C ASP A 463 -30.12 -31.33 -18.86
N GLU A 464 -30.01 -30.17 -18.22
CA GLU A 464 -31.14 -29.35 -17.78
C GLU A 464 -31.83 -28.64 -18.95
N ASP A 465 -31.09 -28.12 -19.91
CA ASP A 465 -31.54 -27.29 -21.01
C ASP A 465 -31.72 -28.09 -22.34
N ALA A 466 -31.57 -29.41 -22.32
CA ALA A 466 -31.62 -30.27 -23.51
C ALA A 466 -32.91 -30.11 -24.32
N LYS A 467 -34.05 -29.88 -23.66
CA LYS A 467 -35.34 -29.64 -24.33
C LYS A 467 -35.35 -28.34 -25.13
N PHE A 468 -34.77 -27.26 -24.58
CA PHE A 468 -34.66 -25.97 -25.27
C PHE A 468 -33.71 -26.06 -26.45
N LEU A 469 -32.62 -26.80 -26.31
CA LEU A 469 -31.63 -27.04 -27.36
C LEU A 469 -32.30 -27.78 -28.54
N ALA A 470 -33.06 -28.85 -28.27
CA ALA A 470 -33.77 -29.59 -29.30
C ALA A 470 -34.81 -28.71 -30.04
N GLN A 471 -35.50 -27.84 -29.31
CA GLN A 471 -36.47 -26.91 -29.88
C GLN A 471 -35.79 -25.88 -30.81
N VAL A 472 -34.64 -25.31 -30.38
CA VAL A 472 -33.85 -24.37 -31.21
C VAL A 472 -33.32 -25.06 -32.45
N SER A 473 -32.71 -26.25 -32.31
CA SER A 473 -32.22 -27.04 -33.43
C SER A 473 -33.27 -27.33 -34.48
N ALA A 474 -34.50 -27.72 -34.03
CA ALA A 474 -35.65 -27.96 -34.90
C ALA A 474 -36.14 -26.68 -35.59
N THR A 475 -36.22 -25.56 -34.86
CA THR A 475 -36.70 -24.27 -35.40
C THR A 475 -35.77 -23.70 -36.46
N LEU A 476 -34.47 -23.84 -36.27
CA LEU A 476 -33.46 -23.30 -37.16
C LEU A 476 -32.98 -24.27 -38.25
N ASN A 477 -33.50 -25.51 -38.24
CA ASN A 477 -33.02 -26.59 -39.11
C ASN A 477 -31.49 -26.70 -39.13
N CYS A 478 -30.86 -26.64 -37.94
CA CYS A 478 -29.43 -26.59 -37.74
C CYS A 478 -28.97 -27.62 -36.71
N VAL A 479 -27.94 -28.38 -37.00
CA VAL A 479 -27.36 -29.32 -36.05
C VAL A 479 -26.37 -28.55 -35.16
N ILE A 480 -26.64 -28.55 -33.83
CA ILE A 480 -25.75 -27.90 -32.85
C ILE A 480 -24.78 -28.93 -32.29
N LYS A 481 -23.49 -28.72 -32.51
CA LYS A 481 -22.39 -29.53 -31.96
C LYS A 481 -21.63 -28.75 -30.89
N PHE A 482 -21.25 -29.40 -29.81
CA PHE A 482 -20.53 -28.80 -28.73
C PHE A 482 -19.05 -29.22 -28.71
N LYS A 483 -18.17 -28.25 -28.47
CA LYS A 483 -16.76 -28.49 -28.27
C LYS A 483 -16.38 -27.98 -26.89
N PRO A 484 -16.15 -28.87 -25.89
CA PRO A 484 -15.75 -28.45 -24.56
C PRO A 484 -14.34 -27.84 -24.59
N ASN A 485 -14.14 -26.75 -23.82
CA ASN A 485 -12.84 -26.14 -23.62
C ASN A 485 -12.72 -25.60 -22.19
N PRO A 486 -12.05 -26.33 -21.29
CA PRO A 486 -11.91 -25.94 -19.88
C PRO A 486 -11.07 -24.68 -19.68
N ALA A 487 -10.32 -24.23 -20.70
CA ALA A 487 -9.54 -22.99 -20.63
C ALA A 487 -10.42 -21.73 -20.83
N ILE A 488 -11.63 -21.86 -21.36
CA ILE A 488 -12.58 -20.75 -21.53
C ILE A 488 -13.28 -20.51 -20.18
N VAL A 489 -13.29 -19.26 -19.71
CA VAL A 489 -14.03 -18.86 -18.50
C VAL A 489 -15.53 -18.91 -18.79
N SER A 490 -16.35 -19.37 -17.82
CA SER A 490 -17.81 -19.26 -17.92
C SER A 490 -18.23 -17.80 -18.22
N GLY A 491 -19.11 -17.61 -19.21
CA GLY A 491 -19.46 -16.30 -19.75
C GLY A 491 -18.80 -15.98 -21.10
N TYR A 492 -17.79 -16.74 -21.51
CA TYR A 492 -17.19 -16.63 -22.85
C TYR A 492 -17.50 -17.88 -23.66
N PHE A 493 -17.73 -17.70 -24.97
CA PHE A 493 -18.00 -18.78 -25.91
C PHE A 493 -17.63 -18.34 -27.33
N ASP A 494 -17.47 -19.31 -28.22
CA ASP A 494 -17.29 -19.08 -29.66
C ASP A 494 -18.35 -19.90 -30.43
N ILE A 495 -18.96 -19.26 -31.44
CA ILE A 495 -19.99 -19.89 -32.29
C ILE A 495 -19.52 -19.82 -33.74
N ARG A 496 -19.43 -20.98 -34.41
CA ARG A 496 -19.09 -21.06 -35.83
C ARG A 496 -20.14 -21.85 -36.56
N PHE A 497 -20.55 -21.35 -37.72
CA PHE A 497 -21.40 -22.06 -38.68
C PHE A 497 -20.51 -22.65 -39.78
N SER A 498 -20.69 -23.93 -40.10
CA SER A 498 -20.04 -24.61 -41.21
C SER A 498 -21.07 -25.35 -42.06
N ASP A 499 -20.83 -25.48 -43.36
CA ASP A 499 -21.63 -26.32 -44.21
C ASP A 499 -21.20 -27.79 -44.00
N ASP A 500 -22.14 -28.73 -44.08
CA ASP A 500 -21.97 -30.18 -43.76
C ASP A 500 -20.91 -30.88 -44.66
N SER A 501 -20.34 -30.21 -45.63
CA SER A 501 -19.35 -30.72 -46.56
C SER A 501 -17.90 -30.60 -46.10
N ALA A 502 -17.65 -30.09 -44.87
CA ALA A 502 -16.30 -29.76 -44.38
C ALA A 502 -15.90 -30.48 -43.08
N LEU A 503 -16.62 -31.60 -42.68
CA LEU A 503 -16.28 -32.44 -41.52
C LEU A 503 -15.91 -33.85 -41.95
#